data_20df8852fe161462bca757ee2549b26a
#
_entry.id   20df8852fe161462bca757ee2549b26a
#
_cell.length_a   1.000
_cell.length_b   1.000
_cell.length_c   1.000
_cell.angle_alpha   90.00
_cell.angle_beta   90.00
_cell.angle_gamma   90.00
#
_symmetry.space_group_name_H-M   'P 1'
#
loop_
_entity.id
_entity.type
_entity.pdbx_description
1 polymer ?
#
loop_
_entity_poly.entity_id
_entity_poly.type
_entity_poly.pdbx_seq_one_letter_code
_entity_poly.pdbx_strand_id
1 'polypeptide(L)'
;MRYQEMKEKIKNITSEVYEELIKLFGAKIERIILYGSYARGDFNLESDVDIMILLNCYQKEITQSRKEISRIASRIGLKNDIMVSLLARNSDDYENNMKYQPFYQNIEKEGMRIYG
;
A
#
# COMPACT_ATOMS: atom_id res chain seq x y z
N MET A 1 8.75 13.00 17.42
CA MET A 1 9.57 12.49 16.30
C MET A 1 9.70 13.57 15.24
N ARG A 2 10.90 13.78 14.75
CA ARG A 2 11.16 14.78 13.71
C ARG A 2 10.63 14.32 12.36
N TYR A 3 10.33 15.29 11.49
CA TYR A 3 9.84 15.02 10.14
C TYR A 3 10.76 14.06 9.36
N GLN A 4 12.07 14.29 9.41
CA GLN A 4 13.06 13.45 8.70
C GLN A 4 13.10 12.03 9.27
N GLU A 5 12.97 11.87 10.57
CA GLU A 5 12.92 10.56 11.22
C GLU A 5 11.67 9.79 10.79
N MET A 6 10.54 10.49 10.65
CA MET A 6 9.28 9.92 10.17
C MET A 6 9.41 9.46 8.73
N LYS A 7 10.01 10.27 7.87
CA LYS A 7 10.26 9.91 6.46
C LYS A 7 11.11 8.65 6.35
N GLU A 8 12.16 8.55 7.14
CA GLU A 8 13.05 7.39 7.16
C GLU A 8 12.30 6.14 7.64
N LYS A 9 11.48 6.29 8.67
CA LYS A 9 10.64 5.20 9.19
C LYS A 9 9.69 4.68 8.13
N ILE A 10 9.02 5.58 7.39
CA ILE A 10 8.09 5.22 6.32
C ILE A 10 8.82 4.53 5.18
N LYS A 11 9.99 4.99 4.82
CA LYS A 11 10.82 4.36 3.80
C LYS A 11 11.15 2.91 4.17
N ASN A 12 11.51 2.68 5.43
CA ASN A 12 11.81 1.34 5.93
C ASN A 12 10.57 0.45 5.91
N ILE A 13 9.40 0.99 6.31
CA ILE A 13 8.14 0.27 6.29
C ILE A 13 7.76 -0.12 4.85
N THR A 14 7.83 0.81 3.91
CA THR A 14 7.49 0.53 2.52
C THR A 14 8.42 -0.51 1.89
N SER A 15 9.69 -0.50 2.27
CA SER A 15 10.65 -1.52 1.81
C SER A 15 10.30 -2.90 2.35
N GLU A 16 9.95 -3.00 3.64
CA GLU A 16 9.52 -4.28 4.24
C GLU A 16 8.24 -4.80 3.59
N VAL A 17 7.27 -3.92 3.38
CA VAL A 17 6.00 -4.27 2.72
C VAL A 17 6.28 -4.81 1.32
N TYR A 18 7.11 -4.12 0.55
CA TYR A 18 7.50 -4.55 -0.79
C TYR A 18 8.10 -5.96 -0.77
N GLU A 19 9.07 -6.20 0.12
CA GLU A 19 9.73 -7.51 0.21
C GLU A 19 8.75 -8.64 0.52
N GLU A 20 7.85 -8.41 1.47
CA GLU A 20 6.85 -9.41 1.85
C GLU A 20 5.83 -9.66 0.74
N LEU A 21 5.39 -8.60 0.05
CA LEU A 21 4.44 -8.73 -1.05
C LEU A 21 5.06 -9.46 -2.25
N ILE A 22 6.34 -9.22 -2.54
CA ILE A 22 7.05 -9.95 -3.61
C ILE A 22 7.10 -11.44 -3.30
N LYS A 23 7.30 -11.82 -2.04
CA LYS A 23 7.27 -13.24 -1.65
C LYS A 23 5.89 -13.85 -1.86
N LEU A 24 4.83 -13.08 -1.62
CA LEU A 24 3.46 -13.58 -1.70
C LEU A 24 2.93 -13.61 -3.14
N PHE A 25 3.18 -12.58 -3.93
CA PHE A 25 2.58 -12.41 -5.25
C PHE A 25 3.56 -12.47 -6.42
N GLY A 26 4.83 -12.17 -6.19
CA GLY A 26 5.86 -12.23 -7.22
C GLY A 26 5.54 -11.36 -8.44
N ALA A 27 5.63 -11.96 -9.62
CA ALA A 27 5.42 -11.26 -10.89
C ALA A 27 4.00 -10.77 -11.12
N LYS A 28 3.05 -11.16 -10.29
CA LYS A 28 1.67 -10.66 -10.38
C LYS A 28 1.53 -9.21 -9.95
N ILE A 29 2.51 -8.66 -9.23
CA ILE A 29 2.47 -7.27 -8.78
C ILE A 29 2.75 -6.36 -9.97
N GLU A 30 1.82 -5.47 -10.28
CA GLU A 30 2.02 -4.43 -11.29
C GLU A 30 2.49 -3.13 -10.67
N ARG A 31 1.84 -2.68 -9.59
CA ARG A 31 2.22 -1.45 -8.89
C ARG A 31 1.98 -1.58 -7.40
N ILE A 32 2.81 -0.87 -6.63
CA ILE A 32 2.61 -0.65 -5.20
C ILE A 32 2.70 0.86 -5.00
N ILE A 33 1.70 1.44 -4.37
CA ILE A 33 1.55 2.89 -4.25
C ILE A 33 1.30 3.28 -2.80
N LEU A 34 2.13 4.16 -2.25
CA LEU A 34 1.86 4.82 -0.97
C LEU A 34 0.87 5.96 -1.25
N TYR A 35 -0.24 6.00 -0.52
CA TYR A 35 -1.21 7.07 -0.66
C TYR A 35 -1.59 7.62 0.71
N GLY A 36 -2.56 8.52 0.77
CA GLY A 36 -2.99 9.13 2.02
C GLY A 36 -2.03 10.18 2.55
N SER A 37 -2.09 10.44 3.85
CA SER A 37 -1.38 11.58 4.45
C SER A 37 0.14 11.50 4.33
N TYR A 38 0.73 10.30 4.39
CA TYR A 38 2.19 10.18 4.23
C TYR A 38 2.65 10.47 2.81
N ALA A 39 1.82 10.20 1.81
CA ALA A 39 2.13 10.54 0.43
C ALA A 39 1.98 12.05 0.18
N ARG A 40 0.95 12.68 0.77
CA ARG A 40 0.70 14.11 0.63
C ARG A 40 1.66 14.99 1.44
N GLY A 41 2.24 14.43 2.51
CA GLY A 41 3.12 15.17 3.40
C GLY A 41 2.39 15.88 4.55
N ASP A 42 1.09 15.70 4.70
CA ASP A 42 0.29 16.31 5.77
C ASP A 42 0.01 15.37 6.95
N PHE A 43 0.90 14.40 7.15
CA PHE A 43 0.78 13.41 8.20
C PHE A 43 1.08 13.98 9.60
N ASN A 44 0.56 13.27 10.61
CA ASN A 44 0.86 13.51 12.02
C ASN A 44 1.17 12.15 12.70
N LEU A 45 1.38 12.16 14.02
CA LEU A 45 1.75 10.96 14.78
C LEU A 45 0.66 9.88 14.79
N GLU A 46 -0.58 10.23 14.49
CA GLU A 46 -1.71 9.29 14.45
C GLU A 46 -2.05 8.81 13.04
N SER A 47 -1.34 9.31 12.03
CA SER A 47 -1.60 8.93 10.63
C SER A 47 -1.25 7.47 10.37
N ASP A 48 -2.10 6.80 9.58
CA ASP A 48 -1.86 5.43 9.12
C ASP A 48 -0.97 5.45 7.87
N VAL A 49 -0.23 4.37 7.66
CA VAL A 49 0.50 4.14 6.41
C VAL A 49 -0.43 3.40 5.47
N ASP A 50 -0.86 4.06 4.41
CA ASP A 50 -1.81 3.51 3.44
C ASP A 50 -1.10 3.10 2.16
N ILE A 51 -1.21 1.83 1.80
CA ILE A 51 -0.54 1.27 0.62
C ILE A 51 -1.54 0.50 -0.23
N MET A 52 -1.58 0.82 -1.52
CA MET A 52 -2.37 0.12 -2.53
C MET A 52 -1.46 -0.85 -3.29
N ILE A 53 -1.92 -2.09 -3.46
CA ILE A 53 -1.24 -3.08 -4.28
C ILE A 53 -2.13 -3.40 -5.48
N LEU A 54 -1.62 -3.18 -6.68
CA LEU A 54 -2.33 -3.50 -7.91
C LEU A 54 -1.74 -4.78 -8.50
N LEU A 55 -2.61 -5.76 -8.68
CA LEU A 55 -2.23 -7.13 -9.01
C LEU A 55 -2.83 -7.56 -10.35
N ASN A 56 -2.02 -8.24 -11.15
CA ASN A 56 -2.46 -8.89 -12.37
C ASN A 56 -2.86 -10.33 -12.04
N CYS A 57 -4.00 -10.47 -11.36
CA CYS A 57 -4.58 -11.78 -11.04
C CYS A 57 -6.07 -11.61 -10.80
N TYR A 58 -6.80 -12.72 -10.80
CA TYR A 58 -8.25 -12.68 -10.59
C TYR A 58 -8.60 -12.23 -9.18
N GLN A 59 -9.74 -11.56 -9.04
CA GLN A 59 -10.25 -11.12 -7.74
C GLN A 59 -10.35 -12.26 -6.74
N LYS A 60 -10.66 -13.47 -7.21
CA LYS A 60 -10.72 -14.65 -6.37
C LYS A 60 -9.38 -14.93 -5.65
N GLU A 61 -8.26 -14.81 -6.37
CA GLU A 61 -6.93 -14.99 -5.79
C GLU A 61 -6.63 -13.94 -4.73
N ILE A 62 -7.04 -12.70 -4.99
CA ILE A 62 -6.87 -11.59 -4.03
C ILE A 62 -7.67 -11.89 -2.76
N THR A 63 -8.91 -12.30 -2.91
CA THR A 63 -9.79 -12.64 -1.78
C THR A 63 -9.20 -13.79 -0.95
N GLN A 64 -8.66 -14.80 -1.61
CA GLN A 64 -8.03 -15.95 -0.94
C GLN A 64 -6.76 -15.55 -0.18
N SER A 65 -6.11 -14.47 -0.57
CA SER A 65 -4.86 -13.99 0.05
C SER A 65 -5.08 -12.94 1.16
N ARG A 66 -6.31 -12.59 1.48
CA ARG A 66 -6.61 -11.53 2.45
C ARG A 66 -6.01 -11.77 3.83
N LYS A 67 -6.01 -13.00 4.30
CA LYS A 67 -5.41 -13.32 5.62
C LYS A 67 -3.92 -13.05 5.65
N GLU A 68 -3.22 -13.44 4.60
CA GLU A 68 -1.79 -13.23 4.47
C GLU A 68 -1.46 -11.75 4.36
N ILE A 69 -2.24 -11.00 3.59
CA ILE A 69 -2.07 -9.55 3.44
C ILE A 69 -2.28 -8.86 4.80
N SER A 70 -3.34 -9.23 5.53
CA SER A 70 -3.61 -8.67 6.86
C SER A 70 -2.51 -9.02 7.86
N ARG A 71 -1.98 -10.23 7.77
CA ARG A 71 -0.89 -10.68 8.63
C ARG A 71 0.38 -9.86 8.39
N ILE A 72 0.71 -9.59 7.13
CA ILE A 72 1.85 -8.73 6.76
C ILE A 72 1.66 -7.33 7.34
N ALA A 73 0.49 -6.73 7.14
CA ALA A 73 0.18 -5.39 7.64
C ALA A 73 0.29 -5.31 9.16
N SER A 74 -0.29 -6.29 9.87
CA SER A 74 -0.27 -6.31 11.33
C SER A 74 1.14 -6.49 11.88
N ARG A 75 1.92 -7.40 11.30
CA ARG A 75 3.28 -7.67 11.77
C ARG A 75 4.18 -6.45 11.60
N ILE A 76 4.14 -5.83 10.44
CA ILE A 76 4.97 -4.65 10.16
C ILE A 76 4.50 -3.46 11.01
N GLY A 77 3.19 -3.30 11.15
CA GLY A 77 2.63 -2.24 11.97
C GLY A 77 3.01 -2.35 13.44
N LEU A 78 2.90 -3.54 14.01
CA LEU A 78 3.29 -3.79 15.41
C LEU A 78 4.78 -3.56 15.64
N LYS A 79 5.61 -4.03 14.73
CA LYS A 79 7.06 -3.85 14.79
C LYS A 79 7.47 -2.39 14.79
N ASN A 80 6.74 -1.56 14.08
CA ASN A 80 7.07 -0.15 13.87
C ASN A 80 6.19 0.81 14.66
N ASP A 81 5.30 0.28 15.50
CA ASP A 81 4.37 1.06 16.31
C ASP A 81 3.58 2.08 15.48
N ILE A 82 3.01 1.59 14.37
CA ILE A 82 2.20 2.41 13.47
C ILE A 82 1.17 1.51 12.78
N MET A 83 -0.02 2.05 12.50
CA MET A 83 -1.03 1.31 11.75
C MET A 83 -0.64 1.27 10.27
N VAL A 84 -0.60 0.05 9.70
CA VAL A 84 -0.34 -0.15 8.27
C VAL A 84 -1.60 -0.73 7.65
N SER A 85 -2.09 -0.09 6.59
CA SER A 85 -3.25 -0.53 5.84
C SER A 85 -2.83 -0.94 4.43
N LEU A 86 -3.01 -2.22 4.11
CA LEU A 86 -2.69 -2.75 2.77
C LEU A 86 -4.00 -3.06 2.05
N LEU A 87 -4.19 -2.42 0.90
CA LEU A 87 -5.39 -2.58 0.08
C LEU A 87 -4.99 -3.16 -1.28
N ALA A 88 -5.42 -4.38 -1.55
CA ALA A 88 -5.11 -5.07 -2.81
C ALA A 88 -6.30 -5.01 -3.75
N ARG A 89 -6.03 -4.72 -5.02
CA ARG A 89 -7.04 -4.65 -6.08
C ARG A 89 -6.52 -5.28 -7.36
N ASN A 90 -7.43 -5.83 -8.15
CA ASN A 90 -7.13 -6.25 -9.50
C ASN A 90 -6.79 -5.00 -10.33
N SER A 91 -5.71 -5.07 -11.08
CA SER A 91 -5.18 -3.93 -11.83
C SER A 91 -6.16 -3.44 -12.90
N ASP A 92 -6.78 -4.37 -13.64
CA ASP A 92 -7.75 -4.00 -14.68
C ASP A 92 -9.01 -3.35 -14.09
N ASP A 93 -9.51 -3.87 -12.97
CA ASP A 93 -10.66 -3.28 -12.27
C ASP A 93 -10.34 -1.87 -11.81
N TYR A 94 -9.15 -1.65 -11.28
CA TYR A 94 -8.70 -0.32 -10.87
C TYR A 94 -8.70 0.65 -12.05
N GLU A 95 -8.09 0.27 -13.16
CA GLU A 95 -8.02 1.09 -14.37
C GLU A 95 -9.41 1.36 -14.95
N ASN A 96 -10.25 0.32 -15.07
CA ASN A 96 -11.57 0.42 -15.67
C ASN A 96 -12.54 1.29 -14.85
N ASN A 97 -12.34 1.35 -13.53
CA ASN A 97 -13.20 2.13 -12.64
C ASN A 97 -12.64 3.49 -12.28
N MET A 98 -11.48 3.85 -12.80
CA MET A 98 -10.78 5.09 -12.47
C MET A 98 -11.68 6.32 -12.64
N LYS A 99 -12.37 6.42 -13.76
CA LYS A 99 -13.20 7.59 -14.05
C LYS A 99 -14.48 7.69 -13.22
N TYR A 100 -14.85 6.62 -12.51
CA TYR A 100 -16.06 6.59 -11.66
C TYR A 100 -15.75 6.60 -10.17
N GLN A 101 -14.48 6.44 -9.79
CA GLN A 101 -14.07 6.29 -8.40
C GLN A 101 -13.14 7.42 -7.98
N PRO A 102 -13.66 8.44 -7.27
CA PRO A 102 -12.82 9.53 -6.78
C PRO A 102 -11.63 9.06 -5.94
N PHE A 103 -11.82 7.99 -5.17
CA PHE A 103 -10.75 7.38 -4.37
C PHE A 103 -9.57 6.95 -5.25
N TYR A 104 -9.85 6.27 -6.37
CA TYR A 104 -8.80 5.85 -7.29
C TYR A 104 -8.13 7.04 -7.98
N GLN A 105 -8.91 8.05 -8.33
CA GLN A 105 -8.39 9.29 -8.92
C GLN A 105 -7.42 9.98 -7.97
N ASN A 106 -7.75 10.02 -6.68
CA ASN A 106 -6.89 10.62 -5.66
C ASN A 106 -5.59 9.85 -5.50
N ILE A 107 -5.65 8.53 -5.54
CA ILE A 107 -4.45 7.68 -5.45
C ILE A 107 -3.52 7.96 -6.65
N GLU A 108 -4.06 8.05 -7.87
CA GLU A 108 -3.26 8.36 -9.06
C GLU A 108 -2.63 9.74 -8.96
N LYS A 109 -3.36 10.71 -8.46
CA LYS A 109 -2.93 12.11 -8.40
C LYS A 109 -1.91 12.35 -7.29
N GLU A 110 -2.12 11.77 -6.12
CA GLU A 110 -1.36 12.07 -4.90
C GLU A 110 -0.39 10.98 -4.48
N GLY A 111 -0.54 9.78 -5.02
CA GLY A 111 0.22 8.62 -4.59
C GLY A 111 1.68 8.68 -4.97
N MET A 112 2.51 8.02 -4.16
CA MET A 112 3.94 7.88 -4.42
C MET A 112 4.23 6.44 -4.80
N ARG A 113 4.91 6.25 -5.93
CA ARG A 113 5.25 4.92 -6.41
C ARG A 113 6.30 4.27 -5.51
N ILE A 114 5.99 3.08 -5.02
CA ILE A 114 6.94 2.21 -4.33
C ILE A 114 7.52 1.21 -5.33
N TYR A 115 6.69 0.71 -6.26
CA TYR A 115 7.06 -0.27 -7.26
C TYR A 115 6.18 -0.12 -8.50
N GLY A 116 6.76 -0.37 -9.67
CA GLY A 116 6.02 -0.36 -10.93
C GLY A 116 5.96 1.02 -11.63
#